data_e7a89872523a2d98fd97209ce0ce08ce
#
_entry.id   e7a89872523a2d98fd97209ce0ce08ce
#
_cell.length_a   1.000
_cell.length_b   1.000
_cell.length_c   1.000
_cell.angle_alpha   90.00
_cell.angle_beta   90.00
_cell.angle_gamma   90.00
#
_symmetry.space_group_name_H-M   'P 1'
#
loop_
_entity.id
_entity.type
_entity.pdbx_description
1 polymer ?
#
loop_
_entity_poly.entity_id
_entity_poly.type
_entity_poly.pdbx_seq_one_letter_code
_entity_poly.pdbx_strand_id
1 'polypeptide(L)'
;MIIKATAGGGGRGMKVAKTAADMEQAFMTARAEGKAAFGNDEVYIEKYLTTPRHIEIQVFGDGKGKAVHLGERDCSLQRRHQKVWEEAPGPVISEEERQKIGKICADAVAKINYIGAGTIEFLYENGEFYFIEMNTRLQVEHPVTEAIFGVDLVREQIRVASGLPLSFEQDDLKINGHSIEVRLNAEKLPNFSPSPGKITAYHAPGGLGVRVDSALYDGYKIPPYYDSLIGKLIVHGRDRDEAIARLSRALGELIVDGIDTTLPLFTALVNAEDVQKGNYNIHWLEHWLEQTYKN
;
A
#
# COMPACT_ATOMS: atom_id res chain seq x y z
N MET A 1 -7.57 23.25 -4.06
CA MET A 1 -6.33 22.97 -4.82
C MET A 1 -5.22 22.57 -3.86
N ILE A 2 -4.22 21.83 -4.32
CA ILE A 2 -3.01 21.52 -3.56
C ILE A 2 -1.79 22.07 -4.30
N ILE A 3 -0.88 22.71 -3.58
CA ILE A 3 0.37 23.26 -4.09
C ILE A 3 1.49 22.36 -3.60
N LYS A 4 2.35 21.91 -4.51
CA LYS A 4 3.42 20.95 -4.23
C LYS A 4 4.76 21.48 -4.71
N ALA A 5 5.81 21.28 -3.90
CA ALA A 5 7.19 21.55 -4.34
C ALA A 5 7.61 20.51 -5.40
N THR A 6 8.23 20.96 -6.52
CA THR A 6 8.69 20.08 -7.61
C THR A 6 9.70 19.04 -7.17
N ALA A 7 10.53 19.37 -6.19
CA ALA A 7 11.50 18.46 -5.59
C ALA A 7 10.94 17.75 -4.34
N GLY A 8 9.66 17.95 -4.00
CA GLY A 8 9.02 17.44 -2.82
C GLY A 8 8.67 15.96 -2.91
N GLY A 9 8.65 15.28 -1.76
CA GLY A 9 8.21 13.89 -1.64
C GLY A 9 7.82 13.57 -0.20
N GLY A 10 7.05 12.47 0.00
CA GLY A 10 6.66 12.01 1.33
C GLY A 10 5.83 13.01 2.14
N GLY A 11 5.01 13.84 1.48
CA GLY A 11 4.12 14.81 2.13
C GLY A 11 4.78 16.15 2.52
N ARG A 12 6.08 16.34 2.26
CA ARG A 12 6.78 17.60 2.53
C ARG A 12 6.66 18.57 1.36
N GLY A 13 6.50 19.87 1.66
CA GLY A 13 6.36 20.91 0.63
C GLY A 13 4.99 20.88 -0.06
N MET A 14 3.94 20.40 0.63
CA MET A 14 2.58 20.38 0.13
C MET A 14 1.67 21.25 1.00
N LYS A 15 0.86 22.11 0.37
CA LYS A 15 -0.13 22.96 1.06
C LYS A 15 -1.45 22.95 0.32
N VAL A 16 -2.53 22.74 1.08
CA VAL A 16 -3.89 22.78 0.56
C VAL A 16 -4.45 24.20 0.68
N ALA A 17 -4.92 24.75 -0.43
CA ALA A 17 -5.72 25.96 -0.49
C ALA A 17 -7.19 25.56 -0.70
N LYS A 18 -8.01 25.77 0.32
CA LYS A 18 -9.46 25.44 0.28
C LYS A 18 -10.25 26.52 -0.44
N THR A 19 -9.84 27.77 -0.30
CA THR A 19 -10.46 28.95 -0.93
C THR A 19 -9.45 29.74 -1.75
N ALA A 20 -9.93 30.67 -2.58
CA ALA A 20 -9.07 31.58 -3.32
C ALA A 20 -8.22 32.47 -2.39
N ALA A 21 -8.76 32.82 -1.21
CA ALA A 21 -8.05 33.63 -0.22
C ALA A 21 -6.85 32.91 0.41
N ASP A 22 -6.87 31.55 0.45
CA ASP A 22 -5.78 30.77 1.03
C ASP A 22 -4.60 30.59 0.06
N MET A 23 -4.81 30.87 -1.24
CA MET A 23 -3.85 30.52 -2.31
C MET A 23 -2.49 31.17 -2.12
N GLU A 24 -2.44 32.47 -1.85
CA GLU A 24 -1.19 33.20 -1.72
C GLU A 24 -0.34 32.68 -0.55
N GLN A 25 -0.96 32.51 0.61
CA GLN A 25 -0.27 31.97 1.79
C GLN A 25 0.19 30.53 1.59
N ALA A 26 -0.65 29.68 1.02
CA ALA A 26 -0.32 28.29 0.72
C ALA A 26 0.85 28.20 -0.28
N PHE A 27 0.84 29.05 -1.31
CA PHE A 27 1.91 29.13 -2.30
C PHE A 27 3.24 29.55 -1.67
N MET A 28 3.25 30.63 -0.90
CA MET A 28 4.47 31.12 -0.24
C MET A 28 5.03 30.09 0.74
N THR A 29 4.16 29.43 1.50
CA THR A 29 4.57 28.41 2.47
C THR A 29 5.15 27.18 1.78
N ALA A 30 4.52 26.68 0.71
CA ALA A 30 5.02 25.53 -0.04
C ALA A 30 6.41 25.80 -0.66
N ARG A 31 6.62 27.01 -1.22
CA ARG A 31 7.93 27.44 -1.73
C ARG A 31 9.00 27.49 -0.65
N ALA A 32 8.69 28.11 0.48
CA ALA A 32 9.62 28.23 1.61
C ALA A 32 10.05 26.85 2.14
N GLU A 33 9.10 25.95 2.31
CA GLU A 33 9.36 24.57 2.74
C GLU A 33 10.16 23.79 1.68
N GLY A 34 9.84 23.92 0.39
CA GLY A 34 10.56 23.31 -0.71
C GLY A 34 12.03 23.77 -0.75
N LYS A 35 12.25 25.08 -0.61
CA LYS A 35 13.60 25.64 -0.54
C LYS A 35 14.40 25.16 0.66
N ALA A 36 13.78 25.12 1.82
CA ALA A 36 14.44 24.69 3.08
C ALA A 36 14.78 23.19 3.07
N ALA A 37 13.87 22.36 2.54
CA ALA A 37 14.02 20.90 2.59
C ALA A 37 14.82 20.32 1.41
N PHE A 38 14.72 20.93 0.22
CA PHE A 38 15.22 20.36 -1.04
C PHE A 38 16.13 21.31 -1.83
N GLY A 39 16.33 22.54 -1.35
CA GLY A 39 17.14 23.56 -2.06
C GLY A 39 16.45 24.16 -3.30
N ASN A 40 15.21 23.76 -3.61
CA ASN A 40 14.42 24.23 -4.75
C ASN A 40 13.09 24.80 -4.27
N ASP A 41 12.72 25.99 -4.74
CA ASP A 41 11.49 26.69 -4.39
C ASP A 41 10.42 26.66 -5.51
N GLU A 42 10.65 25.91 -6.57
CA GLU A 42 9.66 25.71 -7.61
C GLU A 42 8.48 24.88 -7.08
N VAL A 43 7.27 25.31 -7.42
CA VAL A 43 6.04 24.63 -7.04
C VAL A 43 5.11 24.50 -8.25
N TYR A 44 4.22 23.52 -8.19
CA TYR A 44 3.13 23.33 -9.14
C TYR A 44 1.81 23.13 -8.39
N ILE A 45 0.70 23.23 -9.10
CA ILE A 45 -0.65 23.16 -8.55
C ILE A 45 -1.38 21.95 -9.15
N GLU A 46 -2.05 21.20 -8.26
CA GLU A 46 -2.91 20.09 -8.66
C GLU A 46 -4.33 20.26 -8.12
N LYS A 47 -5.26 19.50 -8.69
CA LYS A 47 -6.59 19.33 -8.13
C LYS A 47 -6.46 18.66 -6.76
N TYR A 48 -7.07 19.25 -5.74
CA TYR A 48 -7.18 18.61 -4.43
C TYR A 48 -8.42 17.72 -4.42
N LEU A 49 -8.23 16.44 -4.14
CA LEU A 49 -9.27 15.46 -3.94
C LEU A 49 -9.59 15.37 -2.45
N THR A 50 -10.88 15.31 -2.11
CA THR A 50 -11.32 15.44 -0.71
C THR A 50 -11.49 14.09 -0.01
N THR A 51 -11.88 13.07 -0.74
CA THR A 51 -12.18 11.74 -0.20
C THR A 51 -11.63 10.61 -1.10
N PRO A 52 -10.40 10.74 -1.64
CA PRO A 52 -9.92 9.76 -2.59
C PRO A 52 -9.51 8.46 -1.91
N ARG A 53 -9.49 7.40 -2.71
CA ARG A 53 -8.82 6.15 -2.40
C ARG A 53 -7.43 6.13 -3.03
N HIS A 54 -6.52 5.40 -2.43
CA HIS A 54 -5.21 5.11 -3.01
C HIS A 54 -5.30 3.76 -3.73
N ILE A 55 -5.38 3.81 -5.04
CA ILE A 55 -5.45 2.63 -5.91
C ILE A 55 -4.17 2.55 -6.72
N GLU A 56 -3.58 1.38 -6.80
CA GLU A 56 -2.34 1.16 -7.52
C GLU A 56 -2.42 -0.06 -8.42
N ILE A 57 -1.84 0.04 -9.62
CA ILE A 57 -1.86 -1.02 -10.63
C ILE A 57 -0.51 -1.70 -10.67
N GLN A 58 -0.49 -3.02 -10.39
CA GLN A 58 0.71 -3.82 -10.58
C GLN A 58 0.95 -4.08 -12.06
N VAL A 59 2.11 -3.69 -12.56
CA VAL A 59 2.55 -3.96 -13.93
C VAL A 59 3.82 -4.79 -13.94
N PHE A 60 4.05 -5.50 -15.05
CA PHE A 60 5.28 -6.24 -15.27
C PHE A 60 5.67 -6.16 -16.75
N GLY A 61 6.88 -5.70 -17.05
CA GLY A 61 7.41 -5.56 -18.40
C GLY A 61 8.58 -6.50 -18.67
N ASP A 62 8.73 -6.94 -19.92
CA ASP A 62 9.83 -7.81 -20.38
C ASP A 62 11.04 -7.04 -20.93
N GLY A 63 10.96 -5.71 -21.04
CA GLY A 63 11.99 -4.86 -21.64
C GLY A 63 12.06 -4.94 -23.18
N LYS A 64 11.12 -5.63 -23.83
CA LYS A 64 11.12 -5.89 -25.28
C LYS A 64 9.81 -5.47 -25.96
N GLY A 65 9.05 -4.60 -25.30
CA GLY A 65 7.77 -4.09 -25.82
C GLY A 65 6.55 -4.89 -25.39
N LYS A 66 6.69 -5.89 -24.52
CA LYS A 66 5.59 -6.61 -23.92
C LYS A 66 5.46 -6.27 -22.43
N ALA A 67 4.25 -6.05 -21.98
CA ALA A 67 3.94 -5.90 -20.57
C ALA A 67 2.53 -6.41 -20.26
N VAL A 68 2.31 -6.74 -19.00
CA VAL A 68 1.02 -7.17 -18.46
C VAL A 68 0.68 -6.34 -17.22
N HIS A 69 -0.61 -6.30 -16.87
CA HIS A 69 -1.07 -5.85 -15.57
C HIS A 69 -1.60 -7.02 -14.74
N LEU A 70 -1.41 -6.93 -13.43
CA LEU A 70 -1.91 -7.90 -12.47
C LEU A 70 -2.94 -7.24 -11.53
N GLY A 71 -3.91 -6.54 -12.13
CA GLY A 71 -4.97 -5.87 -11.40
C GLY A 71 -4.48 -4.76 -10.47
N GLU A 72 -5.38 -4.33 -9.61
CA GLU A 72 -5.12 -3.28 -8.63
C GLU A 72 -5.00 -3.82 -7.21
N ARG A 73 -4.39 -2.98 -6.38
CA ARG A 73 -4.47 -3.02 -4.91
C ARG A 73 -5.13 -1.74 -4.42
N ASP A 74 -5.91 -1.87 -3.37
CA ASP A 74 -6.39 -0.74 -2.59
C ASP A 74 -5.50 -0.59 -1.35
N CYS A 75 -4.85 0.56 -1.25
CA CYS A 75 -3.91 0.91 -0.18
C CYS A 75 -4.36 2.16 0.58
N SER A 76 -5.68 2.37 0.70
CA SER A 76 -6.25 3.60 1.27
C SER A 76 -6.12 3.68 2.79
N LEU A 77 -6.02 2.55 3.51
CA LEU A 77 -5.78 2.59 4.95
C LEU A 77 -4.33 2.93 5.23
N GLN A 78 -4.10 4.23 5.45
CA GLN A 78 -2.77 4.83 5.61
C GLN A 78 -2.71 5.66 6.89
N ARG A 79 -1.54 5.74 7.48
CA ARG A 79 -1.21 6.68 8.55
C ARG A 79 0.00 7.52 8.12
N ARG A 80 -0.16 8.85 8.06
CA ARG A 80 0.91 9.77 7.62
C ARG A 80 1.53 9.33 6.29
N HIS A 81 0.68 8.96 5.34
CA HIS A 81 1.07 8.44 4.02
C HIS A 81 1.80 7.09 4.03
N GLN A 82 1.84 6.38 5.16
CA GLN A 82 2.35 5.01 5.24
C GLN A 82 1.18 4.04 5.19
N LYS A 83 1.19 3.14 4.22
CA LYS A 83 0.22 2.06 4.06
C LYS A 83 0.32 1.12 5.27
N VAL A 84 -0.80 0.71 5.84
CA VAL A 84 -0.84 -0.23 6.98
C VAL A 84 -1.67 -1.48 6.68
N TRP A 85 -2.63 -1.36 5.75
CA TRP A 85 -3.52 -2.43 5.29
C TRP A 85 -3.68 -2.27 3.79
N GLU A 86 -3.43 -3.33 3.06
CA GLU A 86 -3.55 -3.40 1.61
C GLU A 86 -4.44 -4.59 1.22
N GLU A 87 -5.27 -4.42 0.21
CA GLU A 87 -6.12 -5.50 -0.26
C GLU A 87 -6.22 -5.55 -1.80
N ALA A 88 -6.41 -6.74 -2.32
CA ALA A 88 -6.60 -7.02 -3.74
C ALA A 88 -7.65 -8.13 -3.94
N PRO A 89 -8.55 -7.94 -4.93
CA PRO A 89 -8.81 -6.71 -5.68
C PRO A 89 -9.39 -5.61 -4.80
N GLY A 90 -9.37 -4.36 -5.25
CA GLY A 90 -9.94 -3.22 -4.53
C GLY A 90 -11.47 -3.35 -4.38
N PRO A 91 -12.05 -3.09 -3.19
CA PRO A 91 -13.47 -3.37 -2.93
C PRO A 91 -14.45 -2.47 -3.69
N VAL A 92 -13.97 -1.36 -4.27
CA VAL A 92 -14.81 -0.38 -4.98
C VAL A 92 -14.55 -0.31 -6.49
N ILE A 93 -13.54 -1.04 -6.98
CA ILE A 93 -13.18 -1.02 -8.41
C ILE A 93 -13.92 -2.15 -9.12
N SER A 94 -14.72 -1.78 -10.12
CA SER A 94 -15.41 -2.74 -10.98
C SER A 94 -14.44 -3.47 -11.91
N GLU A 95 -14.85 -4.65 -12.40
CA GLU A 95 -14.05 -5.40 -13.38
C GLU A 95 -13.76 -4.59 -14.65
N GLU A 96 -14.74 -3.81 -15.13
CA GLU A 96 -14.59 -2.96 -16.31
C GLU A 96 -13.52 -1.87 -16.07
N GLU A 97 -13.57 -1.19 -14.94
CA GLU A 97 -12.58 -0.17 -14.57
C GLU A 97 -11.18 -0.79 -14.42
N ARG A 98 -11.09 -1.95 -13.76
CA ARG A 98 -9.84 -2.71 -13.59
C ARG A 98 -9.19 -3.04 -14.91
N GLN A 99 -9.95 -3.61 -15.84
CA GLN A 99 -9.43 -3.97 -17.15
C GLN A 99 -9.03 -2.75 -17.97
N LYS A 100 -9.83 -1.69 -17.93
CA LYS A 100 -9.55 -0.44 -18.63
C LYS A 100 -8.26 0.22 -18.15
N ILE A 101 -8.14 0.48 -16.84
CA ILE A 101 -6.96 1.16 -16.28
C ILE A 101 -5.73 0.24 -16.34
N GLY A 102 -5.90 -1.05 -16.07
CA GLY A 102 -4.82 -2.04 -16.17
C GLY A 102 -4.21 -2.08 -17.57
N LYS A 103 -5.05 -2.14 -18.60
CA LYS A 103 -4.59 -2.11 -20.00
C LYS A 103 -3.83 -0.82 -20.32
N ILE A 104 -4.32 0.34 -19.89
CA ILE A 104 -3.64 1.63 -20.12
C ILE A 104 -2.24 1.59 -19.47
N CYS A 105 -2.14 1.09 -18.24
CA CYS A 105 -0.87 0.96 -17.53
C CYS A 105 0.09 -0.01 -18.21
N ALA A 106 -0.39 -1.18 -18.63
CA ALA A 106 0.42 -2.16 -19.35
C ALA A 106 0.92 -1.62 -20.69
N ASP A 107 0.05 -0.99 -21.49
CA ASP A 107 0.41 -0.37 -22.76
C ASP A 107 1.47 0.74 -22.58
N ALA A 108 1.35 1.55 -21.52
CA ALA A 108 2.30 2.62 -21.24
C ALA A 108 3.70 2.07 -20.92
N VAL A 109 3.81 1.06 -20.05
CA VAL A 109 5.11 0.47 -19.68
C VAL A 109 5.71 -0.38 -20.80
N ALA A 110 4.88 -1.03 -21.63
CA ALA A 110 5.32 -1.71 -22.85
C ALA A 110 5.99 -0.71 -23.83
N LYS A 111 5.36 0.46 -24.02
CA LYS A 111 5.82 1.51 -24.95
C LYS A 111 7.18 2.09 -24.58
N ILE A 112 7.52 2.13 -23.30
CA ILE A 112 8.83 2.60 -22.83
C ILE A 112 9.84 1.47 -22.66
N ASN A 113 9.50 0.23 -23.07
CA ASN A 113 10.34 -0.96 -22.89
C ASN A 113 10.76 -1.17 -21.43
N TYR A 114 9.83 -0.94 -20.49
CA TYR A 114 10.08 -1.16 -19.08
C TYR A 114 10.42 -2.63 -18.80
N ILE A 115 11.34 -2.88 -17.86
CA ILE A 115 11.78 -4.22 -17.48
C ILE A 115 11.55 -4.49 -16.00
N GLY A 116 10.90 -5.61 -15.67
CA GLY A 116 10.64 -6.05 -14.31
C GLY A 116 9.30 -5.57 -13.76
N ALA A 117 9.14 -5.73 -12.44
CA ALA A 117 7.94 -5.30 -11.71
C ALA A 117 7.93 -3.78 -11.52
N GLY A 118 6.77 -3.18 -11.70
CA GLY A 118 6.51 -1.78 -11.40
C GLY A 118 5.08 -1.58 -10.91
N THR A 119 4.83 -0.47 -10.25
CA THR A 119 3.50 -0.11 -9.75
C THR A 119 3.19 1.31 -10.14
N ILE A 120 2.00 1.52 -10.73
CA ILE A 120 1.51 2.85 -11.09
C ILE A 120 0.44 3.23 -10.07
N GLU A 121 0.67 4.30 -9.32
CA GLU A 121 -0.18 4.75 -8.23
C GLU A 121 -1.13 5.84 -8.68
N PHE A 122 -2.38 5.75 -8.20
CA PHE A 122 -3.46 6.69 -8.49
C PHE A 122 -4.21 7.09 -7.22
N LEU A 123 -4.72 8.31 -7.20
CA LEU A 123 -5.88 8.65 -6.39
C LEU A 123 -7.14 8.35 -7.20
N TYR A 124 -8.09 7.66 -6.58
CA TYR A 124 -9.38 7.33 -7.19
C TYR A 124 -10.51 8.02 -6.44
N GLU A 125 -11.30 8.83 -7.14
CA GLU A 125 -12.45 9.53 -6.57
C GLU A 125 -13.55 9.66 -7.64
N ASN A 126 -14.79 9.28 -7.29
CA ASN A 126 -15.97 9.44 -8.15
C ASN A 126 -15.82 8.78 -9.54
N GLY A 127 -15.23 7.61 -9.64
CA GLY A 127 -15.06 6.88 -10.90
C GLY A 127 -13.86 7.34 -11.75
N GLU A 128 -13.05 8.27 -11.25
CA GLU A 128 -11.92 8.83 -11.99
C GLU A 128 -10.58 8.48 -11.34
N PHE A 129 -9.60 8.09 -12.16
CA PHE A 129 -8.23 7.81 -11.74
C PHE A 129 -7.33 9.03 -12.01
N TYR A 130 -6.66 9.50 -10.97
CA TYR A 130 -5.70 10.60 -11.03
C TYR A 130 -4.30 10.06 -10.75
N PHE A 131 -3.44 10.07 -11.76
CA PHE A 131 -2.06 9.58 -11.65
C PHE A 131 -1.26 10.34 -10.59
N ILE A 132 -0.51 9.61 -9.77
CA ILE A 132 0.40 10.17 -8.77
C ILE A 132 1.84 9.96 -9.23
N GLU A 133 2.27 8.70 -9.30
CA GLU A 133 3.65 8.32 -9.61
C GLU A 133 3.74 6.86 -10.08
N MET A 134 4.94 6.49 -10.58
CA MET A 134 5.29 5.11 -10.84
C MET A 134 6.43 4.70 -9.91
N ASN A 135 6.23 3.64 -9.15
CA ASN A 135 7.29 2.99 -8.39
C ASN A 135 7.96 1.92 -9.27
N THR A 136 9.23 2.17 -9.63
CA THR A 136 10.00 1.31 -10.54
C THR A 136 10.72 0.18 -9.81
N ARG A 137 10.02 -0.48 -8.91
CA ARG A 137 10.50 -1.56 -8.05
C ARG A 137 9.33 -2.41 -7.57
N LEU A 138 9.65 -3.57 -7.01
CA LEU A 138 8.69 -4.33 -6.23
C LEU A 138 8.34 -3.58 -4.93
N GLN A 139 7.07 -3.60 -4.52
CA GLN A 139 6.59 -2.96 -3.31
C GLN A 139 6.36 -3.98 -2.18
N VAL A 140 6.19 -3.47 -0.94
CA VAL A 140 5.96 -4.29 0.26
C VAL A 140 4.70 -5.13 0.10
N GLU A 141 3.65 -4.56 -0.47
CA GLU A 141 2.30 -5.08 -0.63
C GLU A 141 2.09 -6.01 -1.85
N HIS A 142 3.17 -6.39 -2.57
CA HIS A 142 3.07 -7.32 -3.69
C HIS A 142 2.43 -8.69 -3.36
N PRO A 143 2.52 -9.21 -2.11
CA PRO A 143 1.97 -10.52 -1.77
C PRO A 143 0.47 -10.66 -1.97
N VAL A 144 -0.33 -9.58 -1.82
CA VAL A 144 -1.77 -9.67 -2.08
C VAL A 144 -2.06 -9.91 -3.56
N THR A 145 -1.26 -9.31 -4.46
CA THR A 145 -1.33 -9.59 -5.90
C THR A 145 -0.90 -11.01 -6.21
N GLU A 146 0.21 -11.49 -5.63
CA GLU A 146 0.66 -12.87 -5.79
C GLU A 146 -0.41 -13.87 -5.38
N ALA A 147 -1.09 -13.60 -4.26
CA ALA A 147 -2.09 -14.50 -3.71
C ALA A 147 -3.32 -14.65 -4.62
N ILE A 148 -3.82 -13.57 -5.22
CA ILE A 148 -5.01 -13.61 -6.08
C ILE A 148 -4.75 -14.10 -7.50
N PHE A 149 -3.48 -14.00 -7.99
CA PHE A 149 -3.11 -14.48 -9.33
C PHE A 149 -2.35 -15.80 -9.33
N GLY A 150 -1.87 -16.27 -8.18
CA GLY A 150 -1.08 -17.50 -8.08
C GLY A 150 0.29 -17.38 -8.77
N VAL A 151 0.90 -16.20 -8.76
CA VAL A 151 2.20 -15.93 -9.40
C VAL A 151 3.24 -15.54 -8.35
N ASP A 152 4.51 -15.79 -8.66
CA ASP A 152 5.68 -15.39 -7.86
C ASP A 152 6.39 -14.24 -8.59
N LEU A 153 6.10 -12.99 -8.17
CA LEU A 153 6.64 -11.79 -8.80
C LEU A 153 8.15 -11.64 -8.61
N VAL A 154 8.69 -12.10 -7.49
CA VAL A 154 10.13 -12.06 -7.22
C VAL A 154 10.88 -13.02 -8.16
N ARG A 155 10.38 -14.25 -8.31
CA ARG A 155 10.91 -15.21 -9.27
C ARG A 155 10.84 -14.66 -10.68
N GLU A 156 9.73 -14.04 -11.06
CA GLU A 156 9.55 -13.49 -12.40
C GLU A 156 10.51 -12.32 -12.66
N GLN A 157 10.79 -11.47 -11.66
CA GLN A 157 11.83 -10.43 -11.77
C GLN A 157 13.21 -11.03 -12.09
N ILE A 158 13.60 -12.09 -11.40
CA ILE A 158 14.88 -12.77 -11.61
C ILE A 158 14.93 -13.38 -13.02
N ARG A 159 13.84 -14.01 -13.46
CA ARG A 159 13.73 -14.59 -14.82
C ARG A 159 13.92 -13.54 -15.91
N VAL A 160 13.15 -12.45 -15.83
CA VAL A 160 13.19 -11.37 -16.84
C VAL A 160 14.54 -10.65 -16.81
N ALA A 161 15.12 -10.41 -15.63
CA ALA A 161 16.45 -9.83 -15.49
C ALA A 161 17.55 -10.71 -16.07
N SER A 162 17.35 -12.04 -16.10
CA SER A 162 18.26 -12.99 -16.76
C SER A 162 18.05 -13.10 -18.28
N GLY A 163 17.17 -12.28 -18.87
CA GLY A 163 16.91 -12.22 -20.31
C GLY A 163 15.84 -13.18 -20.81
N LEU A 164 15.18 -13.94 -19.90
CA LEU A 164 14.06 -14.82 -20.24
C LEU A 164 12.78 -14.00 -20.49
N PRO A 165 11.87 -14.47 -21.34
CA PRO A 165 10.56 -13.82 -21.52
C PRO A 165 9.69 -13.97 -20.28
N LEU A 166 8.61 -13.17 -20.19
CA LEU A 166 7.55 -13.38 -19.21
C LEU A 166 7.02 -14.82 -19.30
N SER A 167 6.77 -15.44 -18.15
CA SER A 167 6.28 -16.82 -18.09
C SER A 167 4.77 -16.96 -18.25
N PHE A 168 4.06 -15.84 -18.38
CA PHE A 168 2.61 -15.76 -18.56
C PHE A 168 2.22 -14.64 -19.52
N GLU A 169 1.05 -14.81 -20.14
CA GLU A 169 0.38 -13.81 -20.96
C GLU A 169 -0.71 -13.11 -20.15
N GLN A 170 -1.23 -11.97 -20.65
CA GLN A 170 -2.34 -11.27 -19.97
C GLN A 170 -3.57 -12.17 -19.77
N ASP A 171 -3.87 -13.01 -20.74
CA ASP A 171 -5.04 -13.91 -20.70
C ASP A 171 -4.91 -15.06 -19.70
N ASP A 172 -3.70 -15.38 -19.25
CA ASP A 172 -3.44 -16.37 -18.21
C ASP A 172 -3.76 -15.84 -16.81
N LEU A 173 -3.72 -14.52 -16.66
CA LEU A 173 -3.89 -13.83 -15.37
C LEU A 173 -5.37 -13.69 -15.01
N LYS A 174 -5.87 -14.59 -14.18
CA LYS A 174 -7.25 -14.61 -13.68
C LYS A 174 -7.25 -14.38 -12.18
N ILE A 175 -8.07 -13.43 -11.72
CA ILE A 175 -8.28 -13.18 -10.29
C ILE A 175 -9.00 -14.39 -9.67
N ASN A 176 -8.43 -14.88 -8.57
CA ASN A 176 -9.00 -15.93 -7.75
C ASN A 176 -9.13 -15.47 -6.31
N GLY A 177 -10.34 -15.19 -5.87
CA GLY A 177 -10.63 -14.78 -4.51
C GLY A 177 -10.20 -13.35 -4.17
N HIS A 178 -9.89 -13.14 -2.89
CA HIS A 178 -9.53 -11.85 -2.32
C HIS A 178 -8.38 -12.03 -1.31
N SER A 179 -7.45 -11.09 -1.26
CA SER A 179 -6.32 -11.14 -0.35
C SER A 179 -6.16 -9.82 0.39
N ILE A 180 -5.76 -9.92 1.66
CA ILE A 180 -5.49 -8.77 2.54
C ILE A 180 -4.12 -8.96 3.17
N GLU A 181 -3.31 -7.89 3.17
CA GLU A 181 -2.04 -7.79 3.89
C GLU A 181 -2.15 -6.74 4.99
N VAL A 182 -1.56 -7.01 6.14
CA VAL A 182 -1.36 -6.01 7.21
C VAL A 182 0.11 -5.97 7.61
N ARG A 183 0.61 -4.75 7.82
CA ARG A 183 2.03 -4.51 8.17
C ARG A 183 2.23 -4.53 9.67
N LEU A 184 2.94 -5.53 10.16
CA LEU A 184 3.31 -5.62 11.56
C LEU A 184 4.56 -4.80 11.82
N ASN A 185 4.41 -3.72 12.59
CA ASN A 185 5.49 -2.82 12.96
C ASN A 185 5.82 -2.93 14.46
N ALA A 186 7.10 -2.82 14.80
CA ALA A 186 7.58 -2.69 16.18
C ALA A 186 7.33 -1.26 16.69
N GLU A 187 6.07 -0.96 17.01
CA GLU A 187 5.61 0.37 17.39
C GLU A 187 4.56 0.30 18.49
N LYS A 188 4.64 1.26 19.42
CA LYS A 188 3.71 1.38 20.53
C LYS A 188 2.54 2.31 20.19
N LEU A 189 1.32 1.79 20.32
CA LEU A 189 0.10 2.59 20.21
C LEU A 189 -0.15 3.44 21.46
N PRO A 190 -0.84 4.57 21.37
CA PRO A 190 -1.44 5.16 20.16
C PRO A 190 -0.51 6.09 19.38
N ASN A 191 0.67 6.41 19.89
CA ASN A 191 1.56 7.41 19.29
C ASN A 191 2.47 6.85 18.20
N PHE A 192 2.50 5.51 18.04
CA PHE A 192 3.35 4.78 17.08
C PHE A 192 4.85 5.08 17.26
N SER A 193 5.28 5.24 18.50
CA SER A 193 6.71 5.36 18.79
C SER A 193 7.41 4.02 18.55
N PRO A 194 8.63 4.02 17.98
CA PRO A 194 9.40 2.80 17.79
C PRO A 194 9.58 2.01 19.10
N SER A 195 9.44 0.69 19.01
CA SER A 195 9.62 -0.24 20.12
C SER A 195 10.65 -1.32 19.79
N PRO A 196 11.94 -0.95 19.62
CA PRO A 196 13.00 -1.93 19.41
C PRO A 196 13.20 -2.74 20.71
N GLY A 197 13.60 -4.01 20.56
CA GLY A 197 13.79 -4.85 21.74
C GLY A 197 14.03 -6.31 21.39
N LYS A 198 13.99 -7.16 22.41
CA LYS A 198 14.15 -8.61 22.25
C LYS A 198 12.79 -9.29 22.25
N ILE A 199 12.52 -10.09 21.21
CA ILE A 199 11.34 -10.96 21.14
C ILE A 199 11.51 -12.07 22.20
N THR A 200 10.55 -12.18 23.09
CA THR A 200 10.53 -13.21 24.14
C THR A 200 9.70 -14.41 23.78
N ALA A 201 8.64 -14.20 22.98
CA ALA A 201 7.87 -15.28 22.36
C ALA A 201 7.36 -14.84 20.99
N TYR A 202 7.40 -15.76 20.02
CA TYR A 202 6.88 -15.56 18.68
C TYR A 202 6.11 -16.79 18.21
N HIS A 203 4.87 -16.59 17.79
CA HIS A 203 4.07 -17.63 17.15
C HIS A 203 3.42 -17.07 15.89
N ALA A 204 3.77 -17.61 14.74
CA ALA A 204 3.16 -17.25 13.46
C ALA A 204 1.87 -18.05 13.27
N PRO A 205 0.75 -17.41 12.87
CA PRO A 205 -0.47 -18.12 12.52
C PRO A 205 -0.26 -18.98 11.27
N GLY A 206 -1.03 -20.05 11.16
CA GLY A 206 -0.93 -20.99 10.04
C GLY A 206 -2.28 -21.34 9.43
N GLY A 207 -2.28 -22.34 8.55
CA GLY A 207 -3.45 -22.87 7.89
C GLY A 207 -3.67 -22.35 6.47
N LEU A 208 -4.74 -22.84 5.83
CA LEU A 208 -5.07 -22.50 4.45
C LEU A 208 -5.26 -21.00 4.26
N GLY A 209 -4.57 -20.43 3.26
CA GLY A 209 -4.68 -19.02 2.90
C GLY A 209 -4.10 -18.07 3.96
N VAL A 210 -3.13 -18.52 4.75
CA VAL A 210 -2.36 -17.66 5.66
C VAL A 210 -0.89 -17.74 5.28
N ARG A 211 -0.27 -16.57 5.08
CA ARG A 211 1.17 -16.38 4.81
C ARG A 211 1.71 -15.35 5.77
N VAL A 212 2.88 -15.59 6.31
CA VAL A 212 3.62 -14.63 7.12
C VAL A 212 5.00 -14.44 6.52
N ASP A 213 5.32 -13.21 6.12
CA ASP A 213 6.64 -12.83 5.66
C ASP A 213 7.33 -12.07 6.78
N SER A 214 8.26 -12.73 7.49
CA SER A 214 8.95 -12.15 8.65
C SER A 214 10.30 -12.82 8.87
N ALA A 215 11.21 -12.11 9.54
CA ALA A 215 12.47 -12.65 10.03
C ALA A 215 12.45 -12.96 11.54
N LEU A 216 11.27 -12.85 12.19
CA LEU A 216 11.15 -13.01 13.64
C LEU A 216 11.30 -14.48 14.08
N TYR A 217 11.88 -14.64 15.25
CA TYR A 217 11.96 -15.89 16.01
C TYR A 217 12.18 -15.58 17.51
N ASP A 218 11.96 -16.56 18.38
CA ASP A 218 12.21 -16.40 19.81
C ASP A 218 13.66 -16.02 20.09
N GLY A 219 13.85 -14.91 20.77
CA GLY A 219 15.18 -14.38 21.09
C GLY A 219 15.74 -13.40 20.06
N TYR A 220 15.07 -13.18 18.89
CA TYR A 220 15.48 -12.17 17.93
C TYR A 220 15.52 -10.79 18.57
N LYS A 221 16.53 -10.01 18.23
CA LYS A 221 16.67 -8.62 18.71
C LYS A 221 16.41 -7.66 17.54
N ILE A 222 15.34 -6.88 17.65
CA ILE A 222 15.00 -5.83 16.68
C ILE A 222 15.96 -4.65 16.91
N PRO A 223 16.77 -4.29 15.89
CA PRO A 223 17.69 -3.18 16.00
C PRO A 223 16.96 -1.83 15.82
N PRO A 224 17.43 -0.74 16.49
CA PRO A 224 16.82 0.58 16.39
C PRO A 224 17.26 1.39 15.15
N TYR A 225 17.96 0.78 14.19
CA TYR A 225 18.64 1.49 13.09
C TYR A 225 17.86 1.44 11.76
N TYR A 226 16.81 0.65 11.69
CA TYR A 226 16.03 0.43 10.48
C TYR A 226 14.57 0.83 10.69
N ASP A 227 13.77 0.75 9.61
CA ASP A 227 12.33 0.87 9.67
C ASP A 227 11.73 -0.10 10.69
N SER A 228 10.59 0.27 11.26
CA SER A 228 9.88 -0.51 12.28
C SER A 228 9.18 -1.76 11.75
N LEU A 229 9.10 -1.96 10.43
CA LEU A 229 8.45 -3.12 9.81
C LEU A 229 9.18 -4.42 10.19
N ILE A 230 8.49 -5.32 10.88
CA ILE A 230 9.04 -6.60 11.38
C ILE A 230 8.38 -7.82 10.74
N GLY A 231 7.26 -7.63 10.06
CA GLY A 231 6.58 -8.70 9.36
C GLY A 231 5.35 -8.21 8.63
N LYS A 232 4.85 -9.09 7.77
CA LYS A 232 3.59 -8.93 7.06
C LYS A 232 2.75 -10.16 7.28
N LEU A 233 1.49 -9.97 7.66
CA LEU A 233 0.51 -11.04 7.70
C LEU A 233 -0.39 -10.89 6.48
N ILE A 234 -0.41 -11.90 5.63
CA ILE A 234 -1.17 -11.95 4.39
C ILE A 234 -2.21 -13.07 4.52
N VAL A 235 -3.44 -12.77 4.17
CA VAL A 235 -4.50 -13.78 4.10
C VAL A 235 -5.13 -13.78 2.72
N HIS A 236 -5.65 -14.95 2.31
CA HIS A 236 -6.37 -15.15 1.06
C HIS A 236 -7.65 -15.93 1.32
N GLY A 237 -8.79 -15.48 0.81
CA GLY A 237 -10.10 -16.12 0.88
C GLY A 237 -10.74 -16.24 -0.50
N ARG A 238 -11.84 -17.01 -0.61
CA ARG A 238 -12.64 -17.10 -1.85
C ARG A 238 -13.28 -15.78 -2.23
N ASP A 239 -13.53 -14.96 -1.22
CA ASP A 239 -14.11 -13.63 -1.31
C ASP A 239 -13.57 -12.75 -0.17
N ARG A 240 -13.98 -11.47 -0.15
CA ARG A 240 -13.53 -10.50 0.84
C ARG A 240 -13.95 -10.86 2.25
N ASP A 241 -15.18 -11.37 2.43
CA ASP A 241 -15.70 -11.73 3.74
C ASP A 241 -14.92 -12.90 4.35
N GLU A 242 -14.59 -13.91 3.54
CA GLU A 242 -13.74 -15.01 4.00
C GLU A 242 -12.31 -14.54 4.30
N ALA A 243 -11.75 -13.61 3.51
CA ALA A 243 -10.43 -13.03 3.78
C ALA A 243 -10.43 -12.25 5.10
N ILE A 244 -11.45 -11.43 5.38
CA ILE A 244 -11.62 -10.72 6.67
C ILE A 244 -11.75 -11.70 7.84
N ALA A 245 -12.59 -12.72 7.71
CA ALA A 245 -12.76 -13.74 8.77
C ALA A 245 -11.45 -14.49 9.03
N ARG A 246 -10.70 -14.79 7.97
CA ARG A 246 -9.38 -15.44 8.06
C ARG A 246 -8.34 -14.54 8.70
N LEU A 247 -8.34 -13.25 8.36
CA LEU A 247 -7.48 -12.27 9.01
C LEU A 247 -7.78 -12.16 10.52
N SER A 248 -9.05 -12.05 10.89
CA SER A 248 -9.48 -11.99 12.29
C SER A 248 -8.96 -13.20 13.09
N ARG A 249 -9.11 -14.42 12.54
CA ARG A 249 -8.56 -15.63 13.16
C ARG A 249 -7.04 -15.58 13.27
N ALA A 250 -6.35 -15.24 12.18
CA ALA A 250 -4.88 -15.22 12.15
C ALA A 250 -4.28 -14.18 13.11
N LEU A 251 -4.93 -13.00 13.25
CA LEU A 251 -4.53 -11.99 14.24
C LEU A 251 -4.69 -12.48 15.68
N GLY A 252 -5.72 -13.30 15.96
CA GLY A 252 -5.92 -13.92 17.28
C GLY A 252 -4.91 -15.01 17.62
N GLU A 253 -4.27 -15.62 16.61
CA GLU A 253 -3.24 -16.66 16.79
C GLU A 253 -1.82 -16.07 16.82
N LEU A 254 -1.59 -14.88 16.21
CA LEU A 254 -0.27 -14.26 16.12
C LEU A 254 0.20 -13.77 17.51
N ILE A 255 1.34 -14.26 17.95
CA ILE A 255 1.99 -13.83 19.20
C ILE A 255 3.32 -13.16 18.85
N VAL A 256 3.53 -11.96 19.38
CA VAL A 256 4.80 -11.24 19.36
C VAL A 256 4.99 -10.57 20.72
N ASP A 257 5.70 -11.21 21.61
CA ASP A 257 5.95 -10.70 22.96
C ASP A 257 7.38 -10.14 23.12
N GLY A 258 7.55 -9.28 24.12
CA GLY A 258 8.83 -8.64 24.45
C GLY A 258 8.98 -7.22 23.91
N ILE A 259 8.11 -6.82 22.98
CA ILE A 259 8.04 -5.46 22.42
C ILE A 259 6.59 -5.04 22.20
N ASP A 260 6.35 -3.76 22.00
CA ASP A 260 5.06 -3.27 21.52
C ASP A 260 5.00 -3.39 19.99
N THR A 261 3.82 -3.74 19.47
CA THR A 261 3.58 -3.86 18.02
C THR A 261 2.26 -3.21 17.59
N THR A 262 2.08 -3.06 16.28
CA THR A 262 0.81 -2.61 15.67
C THR A 262 -0.28 -3.69 15.65
N LEU A 263 -0.04 -4.89 16.17
CA LEU A 263 -1.03 -5.98 16.21
C LEU A 263 -2.39 -5.55 16.80
N PRO A 264 -2.47 -4.81 17.94
CA PRO A 264 -3.75 -4.37 18.47
C PRO A 264 -4.54 -3.44 17.54
N LEU A 265 -3.85 -2.66 16.69
CA LEU A 265 -4.51 -1.83 15.68
C LEU A 265 -5.28 -2.70 14.69
N PHE A 266 -4.66 -3.75 14.17
CA PHE A 266 -5.31 -4.63 13.17
C PHE A 266 -6.44 -5.46 13.78
N THR A 267 -6.31 -5.88 15.05
CA THR A 267 -7.39 -6.53 15.80
C THR A 267 -8.62 -5.61 15.94
N ALA A 268 -8.40 -4.31 16.10
CA ALA A 268 -9.48 -3.34 16.13
C ALA A 268 -10.05 -3.04 14.73
N LEU A 269 -9.17 -2.85 13.73
CA LEU A 269 -9.58 -2.54 12.35
C LEU A 269 -10.40 -3.65 11.70
N VAL A 270 -10.04 -4.90 11.88
CA VAL A 270 -10.79 -6.04 11.31
C VAL A 270 -12.23 -6.12 11.80
N ASN A 271 -12.52 -5.52 12.96
CA ASN A 271 -13.87 -5.44 13.55
C ASN A 271 -14.56 -4.09 13.29
N ALA A 272 -13.91 -3.12 12.67
CA ALA A 272 -14.49 -1.83 12.35
C ALA A 272 -15.50 -1.97 11.18
N GLU A 273 -16.73 -1.49 11.38
CA GLU A 273 -17.82 -1.63 10.42
C GLU A 273 -17.47 -1.05 9.04
N ASP A 274 -16.86 0.13 9.01
CA ASP A 274 -16.44 0.76 7.75
C ASP A 274 -15.37 -0.05 7.02
N VAL A 275 -14.43 -0.68 7.75
CA VAL A 275 -13.42 -1.56 7.15
C VAL A 275 -14.07 -2.81 6.59
N GLN A 276 -15.00 -3.43 7.33
CA GLN A 276 -15.75 -4.60 6.86
C GLN A 276 -16.55 -4.30 5.60
N LYS A 277 -17.17 -3.10 5.52
CA LYS A 277 -17.94 -2.65 4.35
C LYS A 277 -17.11 -2.06 3.21
N GLY A 278 -15.82 -1.87 3.40
CA GLY A 278 -14.97 -1.18 2.43
C GLY A 278 -15.22 0.33 2.33
N ASN A 279 -15.84 0.95 3.33
CA ASN A 279 -16.21 2.36 3.37
C ASN A 279 -15.11 3.23 4.00
N TYR A 280 -13.96 3.32 3.37
CA TYR A 280 -12.84 4.13 3.83
C TYR A 280 -12.16 4.85 2.66
N ASN A 281 -11.37 5.86 2.98
CA ASN A 281 -10.52 6.62 2.06
C ASN A 281 -9.18 6.91 2.75
N ILE A 282 -8.27 7.63 2.08
CA ILE A 282 -6.93 7.89 2.61
C ILE A 282 -6.89 8.68 3.93
N HIS A 283 -7.97 9.34 4.33
CA HIS A 283 -8.07 10.12 5.56
C HIS A 283 -8.78 9.37 6.69
N TRP A 284 -9.47 8.26 6.36
CA TRP A 284 -10.35 7.57 7.29
C TRP A 284 -9.61 7.08 8.53
N LEU A 285 -8.45 6.43 8.35
CA LEU A 285 -7.71 5.83 9.47
C LEU A 285 -7.24 6.87 10.48
N GLU A 286 -6.76 8.03 10.05
CA GLU A 286 -6.33 9.10 10.95
C GLU A 286 -7.51 9.63 11.79
N HIS A 287 -8.66 9.87 11.16
CA HIS A 287 -9.88 10.27 11.87
C HIS A 287 -10.35 9.19 12.85
N TRP A 288 -10.34 7.93 12.44
CA TRP A 288 -10.74 6.81 13.27
C TRP A 288 -9.80 6.64 14.49
N LEU A 289 -8.49 6.76 14.31
CA LEU A 289 -7.51 6.74 15.40
C LEU A 289 -7.73 7.87 16.40
N GLU A 290 -8.01 9.08 15.90
CA GLU A 290 -8.34 10.22 16.75
C GLU A 290 -9.57 9.97 17.61
N GLN A 291 -10.59 9.31 17.11
CA GLN A 291 -11.81 9.00 17.87
C GLN A 291 -11.60 7.85 18.84
N THR A 292 -10.81 6.83 18.46
CA THR A 292 -10.62 5.61 19.24
C THR A 292 -9.65 5.82 20.42
N TYR A 293 -8.62 6.66 20.25
CA TYR A 293 -7.56 6.86 21.24
C TYR A 293 -7.54 8.28 21.86
N LYS A 294 -8.60 9.05 21.70
CA LYS A 294 -8.75 10.40 22.32
C LYS A 294 -9.07 10.42 23.81
N ASN A 295 -9.02 9.28 24.52
CA ASN A 295 -9.24 9.23 25.96
C ASN A 295 -7.95 9.13 26.74
#